data_3e51e7cdc8c0c24c8171c55d0c2cb596
#
_entry.id   3e51e7cdc8c0c24c8171c55d0c2cb596
#
_cell.length_a   1.000
_cell.length_b   1.000
_cell.length_c   1.000
_cell.angle_alpha   90.00
_cell.angle_beta   90.00
_cell.angle_gamma   90.00
#
_symmetry.space_group_name_H-M   'P 1'
#
loop_
_entity.id
_entity.type
_entity.pdbx_description
1 polymer ?
#
loop_
_entity_poly.entity_id
_entity_poly.type
_entity_poly.pdbx_seq_one_letter_code
_entity_poly.pdbx_strand_id
1 'polypeptide(L)'
;KDWADPQTNPQEDAITIPGYQASAVDALDLAKVAEDSMNVYTISSATLPEGFELGNSRIELTPKGVENATATEVKTSNDGKATKADLQALIESVYGKAPVARTFAGHVYTTAVKDGQAALIDAGTVEVTATPVAPNISQNYYIIGGTKDWTADAAKTQKFNHSDINVYDDPIFTITIPAKEGDDTWFGIVD
;
A
#
# COMPACT_ATOMS: atom_id res chain seq x y z
N LYS A 1 5.79 -37.26 34.36
CA LYS A 1 6.64 -37.01 33.18
C LYS A 1 6.35 -35.58 32.80
N ASP A 2 7.20 -34.66 33.28
CA ASP A 2 7.12 -33.25 32.94
C ASP A 2 7.48 -33.13 31.46
N TRP A 3 6.52 -32.80 30.66
CA TRP A 3 6.75 -32.36 29.31
C TRP A 3 7.34 -30.95 29.44
N ALA A 4 8.62 -30.81 29.14
CA ALA A 4 9.20 -29.50 29.00
C ALA A 4 8.38 -28.74 27.91
N ASP A 5 8.00 -27.51 28.22
CA ASP A 5 7.40 -26.64 27.23
C ASP A 5 8.25 -26.69 25.97
N PRO A 6 7.64 -26.77 24.77
CA PRO A 6 8.42 -26.76 23.54
C PRO A 6 9.31 -25.52 23.57
N GLN A 7 10.62 -25.75 23.64
CA GLN A 7 11.61 -24.70 23.52
C GLN A 7 11.32 -24.02 22.17
N THR A 8 11.03 -22.74 22.20
CA THR A 8 11.09 -21.92 20.98
C THR A 8 12.48 -22.12 20.43
N ASN A 9 12.59 -22.73 19.25
CA ASN A 9 13.89 -22.79 18.55
C ASN A 9 14.46 -21.37 18.59
N PRO A 10 15.70 -21.20 19.12
CA PRO A 10 16.35 -19.91 18.99
C PRO A 10 16.28 -19.58 17.52
N GLN A 11 15.67 -18.45 17.19
CA GLN A 11 15.63 -17.95 15.82
C GLN A 11 17.10 -17.78 15.43
N GLU A 12 17.57 -18.61 14.52
CA GLU A 12 18.94 -18.51 14.04
C GLU A 12 19.11 -17.09 13.50
N ASP A 13 20.13 -16.40 13.95
CA ASP A 13 20.44 -15.06 13.48
C ASP A 13 20.59 -15.11 11.96
N ALA A 14 20.01 -14.13 11.26
CA ALA A 14 20.13 -14.05 9.83
C ALA A 14 21.62 -13.91 9.44
N ILE A 15 22.04 -14.66 8.43
CA ILE A 15 23.41 -14.65 7.92
C ILE A 15 23.54 -13.67 6.76
N THR A 16 24.71 -13.09 6.59
CA THR A 16 25.06 -12.25 5.44
C THR A 16 25.89 -13.04 4.45
N ILE A 17 25.51 -13.01 3.17
CA ILE A 17 26.29 -13.59 2.08
C ILE A 17 26.93 -12.45 1.29
N PRO A 18 28.27 -12.41 1.17
CA PRO A 18 28.95 -11.38 0.42
C PRO A 18 28.44 -11.28 -1.02
N GLY A 19 28.06 -10.07 -1.43
CA GLY A 19 27.53 -9.78 -2.77
C GLY A 19 26.05 -10.11 -2.96
N TYR A 20 25.37 -10.82 -2.06
CA TYR A 20 23.92 -11.02 -2.10
C TYR A 20 23.24 -9.87 -1.36
N GLN A 21 22.85 -8.84 -2.09
CA GLN A 21 22.35 -7.60 -1.50
C GLN A 21 21.21 -6.98 -2.30
N ALA A 22 20.22 -6.48 -1.57
CA ALA A 22 19.12 -5.73 -2.13
C ALA A 22 19.54 -4.30 -2.51
N SER A 23 18.98 -3.79 -3.58
CA SER A 23 19.11 -2.41 -4.03
C SER A 23 17.73 -1.79 -4.22
N ALA A 24 17.61 -0.51 -3.87
CA ALA A 24 16.39 0.25 -4.04
C ALA A 24 16.02 0.39 -5.53
N VAL A 25 14.73 0.51 -5.80
CA VAL A 25 14.17 0.89 -7.10
C VAL A 25 13.68 2.34 -7.05
N ASP A 26 13.39 2.90 -8.21
CA ASP A 26 12.76 4.22 -8.30
C ASP A 26 11.38 4.22 -7.63
N ALA A 27 10.91 5.43 -7.25
CA ALA A 27 9.60 5.59 -6.64
C ALA A 27 8.48 5.05 -7.55
N LEU A 28 7.57 4.26 -6.97
CA LEU A 28 6.50 3.59 -7.66
C LEU A 28 5.22 4.45 -7.66
N ASP A 29 4.58 4.56 -8.80
CA ASP A 29 3.21 5.08 -8.90
C ASP A 29 2.29 3.91 -9.24
N LEU A 30 1.54 3.41 -8.26
CA LEU A 30 0.71 2.22 -8.43
C LEU A 30 -0.39 2.39 -9.47
N ALA A 31 -0.81 3.63 -9.75
CA ALA A 31 -1.78 3.91 -10.81
C ALA A 31 -1.20 3.68 -12.21
N LYS A 32 0.12 3.75 -12.36
CA LYS A 32 0.83 3.54 -13.63
C LYS A 32 1.37 2.14 -13.83
N VAL A 33 1.37 1.32 -12.77
CA VAL A 33 1.77 -0.10 -12.87
C VAL A 33 0.63 -0.88 -13.52
N ALA A 34 0.87 -1.40 -14.73
CA ALA A 34 -0.11 -2.16 -15.49
C ALA A 34 -0.22 -3.62 -15.01
N GLU A 35 0.88 -4.18 -14.49
CA GLU A 35 0.96 -5.57 -14.04
C GLU A 35 0.48 -5.74 -12.60
N ASP A 36 0.14 -6.97 -12.22
CA ASP A 36 -0.30 -7.31 -10.87
C ASP A 36 0.84 -7.30 -9.84
N SER A 37 2.08 -7.30 -10.31
CA SER A 37 3.28 -7.25 -9.46
C SER A 37 4.37 -6.36 -10.07
N MET A 38 5.22 -5.79 -9.21
CA MET A 38 6.33 -4.94 -9.61
C MET A 38 7.50 -5.11 -8.65
N ASN A 39 8.70 -4.78 -9.12
CA ASN A 39 9.87 -4.75 -8.25
C ASN A 39 9.74 -3.66 -7.19
N VAL A 40 9.86 -4.05 -5.93
CA VAL A 40 9.99 -3.14 -4.79
C VAL A 40 11.44 -3.02 -4.33
N TYR A 41 12.28 -3.94 -4.77
CA TYR A 41 13.74 -3.91 -4.73
C TYR A 41 14.28 -4.78 -5.87
N THR A 42 15.59 -4.74 -6.07
CA THR A 42 16.31 -5.69 -6.93
C THR A 42 17.38 -6.39 -6.11
N ILE A 43 17.77 -7.59 -6.51
CA ILE A 43 18.88 -8.35 -5.91
C ILE A 43 20.06 -8.34 -6.85
N SER A 44 21.25 -8.10 -6.32
CA SER A 44 22.50 -8.30 -7.04
C SER A 44 22.64 -9.78 -7.44
N SER A 45 23.19 -10.05 -8.63
CA SER A 45 23.38 -11.39 -9.18
C SER A 45 24.52 -12.18 -8.50
N ALA A 46 24.66 -12.06 -7.19
CA ALA A 46 25.68 -12.81 -6.48
C ALA A 46 25.35 -14.30 -6.50
N THR A 47 26.36 -15.11 -6.74
CA THR A 47 26.24 -16.56 -6.70
C THR A 47 26.12 -16.99 -5.24
N LEU A 48 25.09 -17.74 -4.91
CA LEU A 48 25.00 -18.42 -3.63
C LEU A 48 26.14 -19.42 -3.47
N PRO A 49 26.60 -19.68 -2.24
CA PRO A 49 27.55 -20.76 -1.99
C PRO A 49 27.03 -22.10 -2.53
N GLU A 50 27.93 -22.97 -2.95
CA GLU A 50 27.61 -24.26 -3.54
C GLU A 50 26.67 -25.09 -2.65
N GLY A 51 25.60 -25.62 -3.25
CA GLY A 51 24.61 -26.46 -2.61
C GLY A 51 23.47 -25.71 -1.92
N PHE A 52 23.45 -24.37 -1.96
CA PHE A 52 22.28 -23.62 -1.51
C PHE A 52 21.27 -23.39 -2.64
N GLU A 53 20.01 -23.56 -2.31
CA GLU A 53 18.87 -23.18 -3.17
C GLU A 53 18.06 -22.07 -2.50
N LEU A 54 17.54 -21.12 -3.29
CA LEU A 54 16.67 -20.07 -2.78
C LEU A 54 15.29 -20.64 -2.44
N GLY A 55 14.82 -20.30 -1.25
CA GLY A 55 13.45 -20.52 -0.82
C GLY A 55 12.60 -19.27 -1.00
N ASN A 56 11.89 -18.86 0.06
CA ASN A 56 10.99 -17.71 0.06
C ASN A 56 11.75 -16.42 0.36
N SER A 57 11.34 -15.35 -0.32
CA SER A 57 11.81 -13.99 -0.05
C SER A 57 10.69 -13.13 0.51
N ARG A 58 11.07 -12.14 1.31
CA ARG A 58 10.18 -11.12 1.86
C ARG A 58 10.93 -9.81 2.09
N ILE A 59 10.16 -8.76 2.18
CA ILE A 59 10.63 -7.47 2.67
C ILE A 59 9.80 -7.07 3.90
N GLU A 60 10.45 -6.63 4.95
CA GLU A 60 9.80 -6.06 6.13
C GLU A 60 9.79 -4.54 5.99
N LEU A 61 8.61 -3.95 5.84
CA LEU A 61 8.40 -2.54 5.56
C LEU A 61 7.96 -1.79 6.81
N THR A 62 8.80 -0.87 7.28
CA THR A 62 8.50 0.02 8.41
C THR A 62 8.12 1.40 7.87
N PRO A 63 6.90 1.91 8.16
CA PRO A 63 6.47 3.22 7.69
C PRO A 63 7.36 4.34 8.23
N LYS A 64 7.75 5.27 7.38
CA LYS A 64 8.45 6.50 7.79
C LYS A 64 7.45 7.61 8.15
N GLY A 65 7.80 8.40 9.16
CA GLY A 65 6.96 9.52 9.63
C GLY A 65 5.75 9.10 10.45
N VAL A 66 5.69 7.85 10.90
CA VAL A 66 4.65 7.32 11.79
C VAL A 66 5.28 7.00 13.13
N GLU A 67 4.73 7.54 14.20
CA GLU A 67 5.21 7.29 15.56
C GLU A 67 4.90 5.85 15.98
N ASN A 68 5.86 5.18 16.62
CA ASN A 68 5.77 3.79 17.06
C ASN A 68 5.40 2.80 15.93
N ALA A 69 5.84 3.10 14.71
CA ALA A 69 5.60 2.24 13.56
C ALA A 69 6.26 0.87 13.75
N THR A 70 5.53 -0.17 13.38
CA THR A 70 6.02 -1.55 13.33
C THR A 70 6.23 -2.00 11.90
N ALA A 71 7.18 -2.91 11.69
CA ALA A 71 7.40 -3.52 10.40
C ALA A 71 6.24 -4.43 10.01
N THR A 72 5.87 -4.39 8.74
CA THR A 72 4.91 -5.33 8.14
C THR A 72 5.63 -6.17 7.09
N GLU A 73 5.46 -7.48 7.19
CA GLU A 73 6.00 -8.41 6.20
C GLU A 73 5.20 -8.36 4.91
N VAL A 74 5.90 -8.19 3.80
CA VAL A 74 5.36 -8.32 2.44
C VAL A 74 6.14 -9.42 1.71
N LYS A 75 5.43 -10.43 1.23
CA LYS A 75 6.02 -11.51 0.45
C LYS A 75 6.50 -10.98 -0.89
N THR A 76 7.65 -11.45 -1.33
CA THR A 76 8.22 -11.11 -2.63
C THR A 76 8.66 -12.35 -3.38
N SER A 77 8.80 -12.24 -4.69
CA SER A 77 9.60 -13.18 -5.46
C SER A 77 11.08 -13.01 -5.12
N ASN A 78 11.90 -13.98 -5.50
CA ASN A 78 13.35 -13.95 -5.23
C ASN A 78 14.08 -12.83 -6.01
N ASP A 79 13.46 -12.28 -7.04
CA ASP A 79 13.94 -11.11 -7.79
C ASP A 79 13.35 -9.77 -7.30
N GLY A 80 12.62 -9.78 -6.18
CA GLY A 80 12.16 -8.58 -5.48
C GLY A 80 10.82 -8.03 -5.93
N LYS A 81 9.93 -8.83 -6.54
CA LYS A 81 8.59 -8.40 -6.91
C LYS A 81 7.59 -8.67 -5.79
N ALA A 82 6.83 -7.65 -5.41
CA ALA A 82 5.64 -7.75 -4.58
C ALA A 82 4.37 -7.55 -5.41
N THR A 83 3.22 -7.98 -4.90
CA THR A 83 1.96 -7.71 -5.55
C THR A 83 1.55 -6.25 -5.35
N LYS A 84 0.93 -5.66 -6.36
CA LYS A 84 0.37 -4.31 -6.31
C LYS A 84 -0.69 -4.21 -5.19
N ALA A 85 -1.51 -5.26 -5.04
CA ALA A 85 -2.55 -5.31 -4.03
C ALA A 85 -2.00 -5.27 -2.59
N ASP A 86 -0.93 -6.01 -2.29
CA ASP A 86 -0.32 -6.03 -0.96
C ASP A 86 0.27 -4.66 -0.61
N LEU A 87 0.97 -4.02 -1.57
CA LEU A 87 1.56 -2.70 -1.33
C LEU A 87 0.48 -1.61 -1.20
N GLN A 88 -0.57 -1.65 -2.02
CA GLN A 88 -1.73 -0.77 -1.90
C GLN A 88 -2.38 -0.90 -0.52
N ALA A 89 -2.70 -2.13 -0.11
CA ALA A 89 -3.35 -2.40 1.18
C ALA A 89 -2.49 -1.93 2.36
N LEU A 90 -1.17 -2.14 2.31
CA LEU A 90 -0.26 -1.66 3.34
C LEU A 90 -0.26 -0.14 3.43
N ILE A 91 -0.15 0.57 2.30
CA ILE A 91 -0.16 2.03 2.29
C ILE A 91 -1.48 2.56 2.86
N GLU A 92 -2.62 2.03 2.41
CA GLU A 92 -3.94 2.46 2.86
C GLU A 92 -4.16 2.22 4.36
N SER A 93 -3.67 1.09 4.89
CA SER A 93 -3.82 0.75 6.30
C SER A 93 -3.06 1.69 7.23
N VAL A 94 -1.93 2.25 6.76
CA VAL A 94 -1.04 3.11 7.56
C VAL A 94 -1.32 4.59 7.36
N TYR A 95 -1.53 5.01 6.10
CA TYR A 95 -1.54 6.40 5.71
C TYR A 95 -2.88 6.89 5.14
N GLY A 96 -3.85 5.99 4.99
CA GLY A 96 -5.11 6.31 4.31
C GLY A 96 -5.00 6.25 2.79
N LYS A 97 -6.06 6.74 2.11
CA LYS A 97 -6.28 6.53 0.67
C LYS A 97 -5.82 7.69 -0.21
N ALA A 98 -5.28 8.76 0.36
CA ALA A 98 -4.80 9.89 -0.41
C ALA A 98 -3.66 9.48 -1.36
N PRO A 99 -3.67 9.92 -2.64
CA PRO A 99 -2.65 9.59 -3.63
C PRO A 99 -1.36 10.41 -3.41
N VAL A 100 -0.74 10.20 -2.27
CA VAL A 100 0.49 10.87 -1.86
C VAL A 100 1.58 9.83 -1.73
N ALA A 101 2.78 10.15 -2.22
CA ALA A 101 3.94 9.26 -2.09
C ALA A 101 4.26 8.99 -0.62
N ARG A 102 4.41 7.73 -0.27
CA ARG A 102 4.74 7.25 1.07
C ARG A 102 6.01 6.43 1.04
N THR A 103 6.86 6.63 2.03
CA THR A 103 8.18 6.00 2.10
C THR A 103 8.25 5.05 3.29
N PHE A 104 8.82 3.89 3.04
CA PHE A 104 9.07 2.85 4.02
C PHE A 104 10.57 2.56 4.11
N ALA A 105 11.06 2.28 5.29
CA ALA A 105 12.33 1.61 5.48
C ALA A 105 12.10 0.11 5.30
N GLY A 106 12.78 -0.51 4.34
CA GLY A 106 12.65 -1.93 4.02
C GLY A 106 13.86 -2.73 4.49
N HIS A 107 13.64 -3.93 5.01
CA HIS A 107 14.67 -4.91 5.30
C HIS A 107 14.35 -6.20 4.55
N VAL A 108 15.27 -6.67 3.72
CA VAL A 108 15.04 -7.79 2.80
C VAL A 108 15.66 -9.06 3.34
N TYR A 109 14.88 -10.12 3.37
CA TYR A 109 15.29 -11.45 3.78
C TYR A 109 14.92 -12.50 2.73
N THR A 110 15.80 -13.48 2.56
CA THR A 110 15.57 -14.64 1.71
C THR A 110 15.96 -15.90 2.47
N THR A 111 15.11 -16.91 2.43
CA THR A 111 15.47 -18.23 2.94
C THR A 111 16.33 -18.96 1.90
N ALA A 112 17.42 -19.53 2.34
CA ALA A 112 18.22 -20.46 1.54
C ALA A 112 18.20 -21.85 2.17
N VAL A 113 18.15 -22.89 1.35
CA VAL A 113 18.08 -24.28 1.80
C VAL A 113 19.29 -25.04 1.28
N LYS A 114 19.94 -25.78 2.17
CA LYS A 114 21.01 -26.71 1.85
C LYS A 114 20.87 -27.96 2.70
N ASP A 115 20.90 -29.14 2.07
CA ASP A 115 20.81 -30.45 2.74
C ASP A 115 19.59 -30.58 3.69
N GLY A 116 18.45 -29.97 3.32
CA GLY A 116 17.22 -29.95 4.11
C GLY A 116 17.25 -29.01 5.31
N GLN A 117 18.29 -28.22 5.50
CA GLN A 117 18.37 -27.17 6.50
C GLN A 117 18.12 -25.81 5.85
N ALA A 118 17.31 -24.97 6.53
CA ALA A 118 17.05 -23.62 6.08
C ALA A 118 17.89 -22.62 6.85
N ALA A 119 18.47 -21.64 6.15
CA ALA A 119 19.13 -20.48 6.72
C ALA A 119 18.44 -19.21 6.23
N LEU A 120 18.33 -18.22 7.10
CA LEU A 120 17.80 -16.92 6.74
C LEU A 120 18.96 -16.02 6.29
N ILE A 121 18.87 -15.49 5.07
CA ILE A 121 19.84 -14.56 4.52
C ILE A 121 19.31 -13.14 4.73
N ASP A 122 20.09 -12.30 5.36
CA ASP A 122 19.92 -10.86 5.40
C ASP A 122 20.51 -10.25 4.12
N ALA A 123 19.63 -9.75 3.25
CA ALA A 123 20.05 -9.09 2.01
C ALA A 123 20.17 -7.56 2.16
N GLY A 124 20.09 -7.05 3.38
CA GLY A 124 20.27 -5.64 3.69
C GLY A 124 19.00 -4.80 3.62
N THR A 125 19.18 -3.50 3.70
CA THR A 125 18.09 -2.52 3.79
C THR A 125 17.96 -1.68 2.52
N VAL A 126 16.73 -1.31 2.19
CA VAL A 126 16.39 -0.43 1.07
C VAL A 126 15.30 0.55 1.49
N GLU A 127 15.19 1.66 0.78
CA GLU A 127 14.00 2.51 0.86
C GLU A 127 13.00 2.13 -0.24
N VAL A 128 11.72 2.03 0.14
CA VAL A 128 10.62 1.82 -0.81
C VAL A 128 9.69 3.02 -0.73
N THR A 129 9.54 3.73 -1.85
CA THR A 129 8.60 4.85 -1.97
C THR A 129 7.52 4.49 -2.98
N ALA A 130 6.25 4.62 -2.59
CA ALA A 130 5.14 4.32 -3.46
C ALA A 130 3.96 5.27 -3.24
N THR A 131 3.27 5.58 -4.33
CA THR A 131 2.02 6.35 -4.35
C THR A 131 0.86 5.37 -4.61
N PRO A 132 -0.16 5.31 -3.72
CA PRO A 132 -1.28 4.41 -3.91
C PRO A 132 -2.20 4.87 -5.05
N VAL A 133 -2.98 3.95 -5.59
CA VAL A 133 -4.07 4.26 -6.50
C VAL A 133 -5.15 4.98 -5.70
N ALA A 134 -5.53 6.18 -6.13
CA ALA A 134 -6.61 6.91 -5.49
C ALA A 134 -7.97 6.27 -5.78
N PRO A 135 -8.90 6.25 -4.80
CA PRO A 135 -10.30 5.97 -5.09
C PRO A 135 -10.89 7.07 -6.01
N ASN A 136 -11.88 6.69 -6.80
CA ASN A 136 -12.57 7.63 -7.68
C ASN A 136 -13.54 8.50 -6.86
N ILE A 137 -13.01 9.56 -6.24
CA ILE A 137 -13.75 10.54 -5.46
C ILE A 137 -13.46 11.92 -6.05
N SER A 138 -14.52 12.60 -6.50
CA SER A 138 -14.41 13.98 -6.97
C SER A 138 -14.22 14.95 -5.82
N GLN A 139 -13.49 16.05 -6.09
CA GLN A 139 -13.28 17.11 -5.12
C GLN A 139 -14.55 17.93 -4.85
N ASN A 140 -15.52 17.89 -5.75
CA ASN A 140 -16.77 18.62 -5.67
C ASN A 140 -17.91 17.79 -6.25
N TYR A 141 -19.07 17.90 -5.62
CA TYR A 141 -20.32 17.35 -6.10
C TYR A 141 -21.39 18.43 -6.15
N TYR A 142 -22.33 18.27 -7.07
CA TYR A 142 -23.41 19.21 -7.33
C TYR A 142 -24.73 18.49 -7.53
N ILE A 143 -25.84 19.18 -7.29
CA ILE A 143 -27.17 18.72 -7.69
C ILE A 143 -27.54 19.35 -9.02
N ILE A 144 -28.05 18.52 -9.95
CA ILE A 144 -28.77 18.97 -11.15
C ILE A 144 -30.27 18.71 -10.95
N GLY A 145 -31.10 19.64 -11.28
CA GLY A 145 -32.56 19.61 -10.96
C GLY A 145 -32.84 20.09 -9.53
N GLY A 146 -33.69 19.38 -8.79
CA GLY A 146 -34.17 19.83 -7.48
C GLY A 146 -35.11 21.00 -7.63
N THR A 147 -34.78 22.17 -7.07
CA THR A 147 -35.55 23.40 -7.21
C THR A 147 -35.04 24.31 -8.32
N LYS A 148 -34.05 23.86 -9.11
CA LYS A 148 -33.45 24.59 -10.22
C LYS A 148 -33.63 23.85 -11.54
N ASP A 149 -33.24 24.47 -12.65
CA ASP A 149 -33.26 23.88 -13.95
C ASP A 149 -32.26 22.73 -14.11
N TRP A 150 -32.55 21.82 -15.05
CA TRP A 150 -31.69 20.68 -15.40
C TRP A 150 -30.54 21.11 -16.35
N THR A 151 -29.77 22.11 -15.95
CA THR A 151 -28.67 22.65 -16.74
C THR A 151 -27.38 22.63 -15.90
N ALA A 152 -26.23 22.54 -16.56
CA ALA A 152 -24.92 22.60 -15.90
C ALA A 152 -24.72 23.89 -15.13
N ASP A 153 -25.21 25.03 -15.65
CA ASP A 153 -25.07 26.33 -14.99
C ASP A 153 -25.93 26.42 -13.72
N ALA A 154 -27.13 25.84 -13.73
CA ALA A 154 -27.97 25.74 -12.55
C ALA A 154 -27.35 24.82 -11.50
N ALA A 155 -26.75 23.69 -11.91
CA ALA A 155 -26.07 22.74 -11.01
C ALA A 155 -24.91 23.40 -10.27
N LYS A 156 -24.11 24.23 -10.91
CA LYS A 156 -23.00 24.98 -10.27
C LYS A 156 -23.41 25.83 -9.06
N THR A 157 -24.69 26.21 -8.98
CA THR A 157 -25.26 26.95 -7.84
C THR A 157 -25.72 26.06 -6.70
N GLN A 158 -25.67 24.75 -6.86
CA GLN A 158 -26.15 23.73 -5.91
C GLN A 158 -25.03 22.78 -5.51
N LYS A 159 -23.93 23.35 -5.02
CA LYS A 159 -22.75 22.60 -4.59
C LYS A 159 -22.98 21.96 -3.23
N PHE A 160 -22.53 20.72 -3.08
CA PHE A 160 -22.43 20.06 -1.77
C PHE A 160 -21.40 20.76 -0.88
N ASN A 161 -21.71 20.80 0.41
CA ASN A 161 -20.76 21.21 1.43
C ASN A 161 -19.83 20.05 1.75
N HIS A 162 -18.59 20.39 2.05
CA HIS A 162 -17.56 19.48 2.50
C HIS A 162 -16.73 20.17 3.59
N SER A 163 -16.14 19.39 4.49
CA SER A 163 -15.20 19.90 5.49
C SER A 163 -13.91 20.41 4.83
N ASP A 164 -13.03 21.03 5.61
CA ASP A 164 -11.70 21.43 5.15
C ASP A 164 -10.70 20.25 5.11
N ILE A 165 -11.16 19.07 5.51
CA ILE A 165 -10.36 17.83 5.45
C ILE A 165 -10.33 17.33 4.01
N ASN A 166 -9.21 16.72 3.62
CA ASN A 166 -9.04 16.07 2.33
C ASN A 166 -10.17 15.05 2.06
N VAL A 167 -10.74 15.05 0.88
CA VAL A 167 -11.85 14.15 0.47
C VAL A 167 -11.53 12.66 0.58
N TYR A 168 -10.26 12.27 0.59
CA TYR A 168 -9.84 10.88 0.77
C TYR A 168 -9.85 10.44 2.24
N ASP A 169 -9.76 11.41 3.17
CA ASP A 169 -9.79 11.17 4.62
C ASP A 169 -11.20 11.42 5.18
N ASP A 170 -11.96 12.32 4.55
CA ASP A 170 -13.38 12.60 4.88
C ASP A 170 -14.23 12.60 3.58
N PRO A 171 -14.74 11.46 3.14
CA PRO A 171 -15.53 11.37 1.90
C PRO A 171 -17.02 11.77 2.09
N ILE A 172 -17.33 12.58 3.10
CA ILE A 172 -18.71 12.96 3.43
C ILE A 172 -19.02 14.33 2.84
N PHE A 173 -19.98 14.35 1.93
CA PHE A 173 -20.53 15.55 1.30
C PHE A 173 -21.99 15.73 1.71
N THR A 174 -22.39 16.94 2.04
CA THR A 174 -23.75 17.23 2.50
C THR A 174 -24.39 18.37 1.73
N ILE A 175 -25.69 18.27 1.46
CA ILE A 175 -26.48 19.36 0.90
C ILE A 175 -27.90 19.30 1.48
N THR A 176 -28.52 20.45 1.68
CA THR A 176 -29.92 20.55 2.07
C THR A 176 -30.74 20.92 0.84
N ILE A 177 -31.71 20.08 0.51
CA ILE A 177 -32.67 20.32 -0.58
C ILE A 177 -33.98 20.77 0.05
N PRO A 178 -34.50 21.98 -0.28
CA PRO A 178 -35.81 22.39 0.18
C PRO A 178 -36.91 21.45 -0.38
N ALA A 179 -37.75 20.93 0.50
CA ALA A 179 -38.91 20.18 0.07
C ALA A 179 -39.97 21.10 -0.57
N LYS A 180 -40.61 20.62 -1.61
CA LYS A 180 -41.80 21.26 -2.20
C LYS A 180 -43.05 20.67 -1.58
N GLU A 181 -43.95 21.48 -1.07
CA GLU A 181 -45.21 21.00 -0.52
C GLU A 181 -46.11 20.44 -1.63
N GLY A 182 -46.48 19.17 -1.50
CA GLY A 182 -47.41 18.50 -2.40
C GLY A 182 -46.81 17.93 -3.69
N ASP A 183 -45.49 18.06 -3.92
CA ASP A 183 -44.82 17.55 -5.14
C ASP A 183 -43.53 16.77 -4.81
N ASP A 184 -43.21 15.79 -5.64
CA ASP A 184 -41.94 15.11 -5.62
C ASP A 184 -40.79 16.03 -6.10
N THR A 185 -39.66 16.00 -5.44
CA THR A 185 -38.45 16.72 -5.87
C THR A 185 -37.45 15.76 -6.50
N TRP A 186 -37.28 15.86 -7.82
CA TRP A 186 -36.35 15.04 -8.58
C TRP A 186 -35.02 15.76 -8.74
N PHE A 187 -33.92 15.04 -8.53
CA PHE A 187 -32.58 15.57 -8.74
C PHE A 187 -31.59 14.46 -9.15
N GLY A 188 -30.50 14.86 -9.77
CA GLY A 188 -29.31 14.03 -10.01
C GLY A 188 -28.11 14.57 -9.25
N ILE A 189 -27.12 13.72 -8.99
CA ILE A 189 -25.83 14.12 -8.44
C ILE A 189 -24.82 14.07 -9.58
N VAL A 190 -24.04 15.14 -9.72
CA VAL A 190 -22.98 15.28 -10.74
C VAL A 190 -21.70 15.82 -10.08
N ASP A 191 -20.54 15.59 -10.70
CA ASP A 191 -19.21 16.04 -10.30
C ASP A 191 -18.58 16.99 -11.34
#